data_e366f73aaca671f3691342798537bd83
#
_entry.id   e366f73aaca671f3691342798537bd83
#
_cell.length_a   1.000
_cell.length_b   1.000
_cell.length_c   1.000
_cell.angle_alpha   90.00
_cell.angle_beta   90.00
_cell.angle_gamma   90.00
#
_symmetry.space_group_name_H-M   'P 1'
#
loop_
_entity.id
_entity.type
_entity.pdbx_description
1 polymer ?
#
loop_
_entity_poly.entity_id
_entity_poly.type
_entity_poly.pdbx_seq_one_letter_code
_entity_poly.pdbx_strand_id
1 'polypeptide(L)'
;MNDVAIIGVGLHPFGRFEGKTAMAMGVEAMLAAVADAGLRWSDVQAAAGGSWTAANPDAIVGMLGLTGIPFTNVFNACATAASAAKACADGIRLGDYDIGIAVGLDKHPKGAFTEDPALVGMPRWYAENGQYLATQF
;
A
#
# COMPACT_ATOMS: atom_id res chain seq x y z
N MET A 1 -15.89 -8.76 -20.24
CA MET A 1 -14.89 -8.46 -19.19
C MET A 1 -14.32 -7.12 -19.58
N ASN A 2 -14.37 -6.12 -18.70
CA ASN A 2 -13.89 -4.78 -19.03
C ASN A 2 -12.36 -4.76 -19.09
N ASP A 3 -11.82 -4.00 -20.03
CA ASP A 3 -10.39 -3.70 -20.05
C ASP A 3 -10.05 -2.74 -18.89
N VAL A 4 -8.86 -2.89 -18.33
CA VAL A 4 -8.38 -2.06 -17.23
C VAL A 4 -7.11 -1.34 -17.67
N ALA A 5 -7.10 -0.02 -17.47
CA ALA A 5 -5.94 0.83 -17.76
C ALA A 5 -5.43 1.49 -16.47
N ILE A 6 -4.13 1.72 -16.38
CA ILE A 6 -3.53 2.60 -15.39
C ILE A 6 -3.57 4.01 -15.98
N ILE A 7 -4.33 4.90 -15.35
CA ILE A 7 -4.58 6.27 -15.83
C ILE A 7 -3.82 7.34 -15.04
N GLY A 8 -3.21 6.98 -13.94
CA GLY A 8 -2.37 7.89 -13.16
C GLY A 8 -1.47 7.14 -12.20
N VAL A 9 -0.30 7.71 -11.95
CA VAL A 9 0.71 7.18 -11.03
C VAL A 9 1.21 8.26 -10.10
N GLY A 10 1.56 7.87 -8.87
CA GLY A 10 2.09 8.78 -7.87
C GLY A 10 3.08 8.07 -6.96
N LEU A 11 4.12 8.78 -6.59
CA LEU A 11 5.19 8.27 -5.76
C LEU A 11 5.65 9.33 -4.78
N HIS A 12 5.71 8.98 -3.50
CA HIS A 12 6.44 9.76 -2.52
C HIS A 12 7.94 9.48 -2.67
N PRO A 13 8.82 10.49 -2.64
CA PRO A 13 10.26 10.29 -2.74
C PRO A 13 10.79 9.29 -1.71
N PHE A 14 11.76 8.46 -2.11
CA PHE A 14 12.46 7.60 -1.18
C PHE A 14 13.42 8.43 -0.31
N GLY A 15 13.48 8.09 0.98
CA GLY A 15 14.37 8.80 1.91
C GLY A 15 13.95 8.63 3.37
N ARG A 16 14.63 9.37 4.23
CA ARG A 16 14.31 9.46 5.66
C ARG A 16 13.60 10.79 5.92
N PHE A 17 12.35 10.71 6.33
CA PHE A 17 11.52 11.89 6.58
C PHE A 17 11.11 11.86 8.05
N GLU A 18 11.92 12.49 8.91
CA GLU A 18 11.59 12.65 10.32
C GLU A 18 10.29 13.44 10.48
N GLY A 19 9.46 13.04 11.44
CA GLY A 19 8.16 13.69 11.69
C GLY A 19 7.03 13.37 10.71
N LYS A 20 7.32 12.73 9.56
CA LYS A 20 6.29 12.32 8.61
C LYS A 20 5.90 10.85 8.84
N THR A 21 4.62 10.55 8.90
CA THR A 21 4.12 9.17 9.05
C THR A 21 4.06 8.45 7.69
N ALA A 22 4.02 7.10 7.70
CA ALA A 22 3.79 6.30 6.50
C ALA A 22 2.47 6.70 5.81
N MET A 23 1.42 6.93 6.61
CA MET A 23 0.12 7.37 6.12
C MET A 23 0.19 8.71 5.36
N ALA A 24 0.92 9.70 5.91
CA ALA A 24 1.11 10.99 5.24
C ALA A 24 1.85 10.85 3.89
N MET A 25 2.85 9.97 3.84
CA MET A 25 3.55 9.67 2.59
C MET A 25 2.63 8.97 1.58
N GLY A 26 1.79 8.04 2.04
CA GLY A 26 0.79 7.39 1.21
C GLY A 26 -0.25 8.37 0.65
N VAL A 27 -0.73 9.30 1.47
CA VAL A 27 -1.65 10.38 1.04
C VAL A 27 -1.03 11.21 -0.09
N GLU A 28 0.23 11.63 0.06
CA GLU A 28 0.91 12.41 -0.98
C GLU A 28 1.03 11.63 -2.29
N ALA A 29 1.38 10.34 -2.21
CA ALA A 29 1.46 9.49 -3.39
C ALA A 29 0.08 9.31 -4.07
N MET A 30 -0.98 9.09 -3.27
CA MET A 30 -2.35 8.96 -3.81
C MET A 30 -2.82 10.26 -4.47
N LEU A 31 -2.60 11.41 -3.84
CA LEU A 31 -2.96 12.71 -4.42
C LEU A 31 -2.18 12.98 -5.70
N ALA A 32 -0.90 12.61 -5.75
CA ALA A 32 -0.10 12.71 -6.97
C ALA A 32 -0.68 11.82 -8.09
N ALA A 33 -1.09 10.60 -7.80
CA ALA A 33 -1.72 9.70 -8.78
C ALA A 33 -3.06 10.24 -9.30
N VAL A 34 -3.89 10.80 -8.41
CA VAL A 34 -5.17 11.42 -8.77
C VAL A 34 -4.94 12.65 -9.67
N ALA A 35 -3.95 13.48 -9.34
CA ALA A 35 -3.60 14.63 -10.15
C ALA A 35 -3.03 14.24 -11.52
N ASP A 36 -2.18 13.21 -11.58
CA ASP A 36 -1.62 12.68 -12.83
C ASP A 36 -2.72 12.13 -13.74
N ALA A 37 -3.75 11.52 -13.17
CA ALA A 37 -4.94 11.07 -13.89
C ALA A 37 -5.86 12.21 -14.36
N GLY A 38 -5.63 13.45 -13.92
CA GLY A 38 -6.53 14.57 -14.18
C GLY A 38 -7.88 14.47 -13.46
N LEU A 39 -7.94 13.72 -12.36
CA LEU A 39 -9.14 13.46 -11.57
C LEU A 39 -9.17 14.30 -10.28
N ARG A 40 -10.32 14.30 -9.62
CA ARG A 40 -10.48 14.75 -8.23
C ARG A 40 -10.58 13.52 -7.33
N TRP A 41 -10.24 13.66 -6.06
CA TRP A 41 -10.42 12.60 -5.09
C TRP A 41 -11.88 12.09 -5.03
N SER A 42 -12.85 12.98 -5.20
CA SER A 42 -14.27 12.62 -5.24
C SER A 42 -14.68 11.74 -6.43
N ASP A 43 -13.83 11.60 -7.44
CA ASP A 43 -14.13 10.78 -8.61
C ASP A 43 -13.66 9.32 -8.41
N VAL A 44 -12.86 9.06 -7.36
CA VAL A 44 -12.43 7.71 -6.98
C VAL A 44 -13.59 6.98 -6.30
N GLN A 45 -13.88 5.76 -6.76
CA GLN A 45 -15.04 4.98 -6.34
C GLN A 45 -14.68 3.83 -5.40
N ALA A 46 -13.42 3.38 -5.40
CA ALA A 46 -12.93 2.35 -4.52
C ALA A 46 -11.43 2.51 -4.28
N ALA A 47 -10.95 2.00 -3.15
CA ALA A 47 -9.54 1.96 -2.83
C ALA A 47 -9.12 0.59 -2.32
N ALA A 48 -7.88 0.22 -2.59
CA ALA A 48 -7.23 -0.93 -1.99
C ALA A 48 -5.82 -0.56 -1.57
N GLY A 49 -5.35 -1.12 -0.46
CA GLY A 49 -4.01 -0.83 0.00
C GLY A 49 -3.61 -1.62 1.22
N GLY A 50 -2.37 -1.44 1.63
CA GLY A 50 -1.85 -2.10 2.79
C GLY A 50 -0.52 -1.53 3.25
N SER A 51 -0.17 -1.91 4.47
CA SER A 51 1.04 -1.48 5.15
C SER A 51 1.47 -2.55 6.12
N TRP A 52 2.76 -2.75 6.25
CA TRP A 52 3.33 -3.56 7.33
C TRP A 52 3.20 -2.87 8.68
N THR A 53 3.39 -1.55 8.70
CA THR A 53 3.52 -0.77 9.95
C THR A 53 2.24 -0.07 10.38
N ALA A 54 1.27 0.09 9.50
CA ALA A 54 -0.03 0.68 9.82
C ALA A 54 -1.07 -0.42 10.04
N ALA A 55 -1.61 -0.50 11.26
CA ALA A 55 -2.61 -1.50 11.61
C ALA A 55 -3.92 -1.34 10.82
N ASN A 56 -4.28 -0.09 10.48
CA ASN A 56 -5.50 0.25 9.75
C ASN A 56 -5.16 1.13 8.54
N PRO A 57 -4.68 0.54 7.43
CA PRO A 57 -4.34 1.30 6.22
C PRO A 57 -5.52 2.07 5.62
N ASP A 58 -6.73 1.58 5.81
CA ASP A 58 -8.00 2.23 5.41
C ASP A 58 -8.20 3.62 6.04
N ALA A 59 -7.57 3.91 7.20
CA ALA A 59 -7.60 5.24 7.82
C ALA A 59 -7.05 6.35 6.90
N ILE A 60 -6.30 6.00 5.86
CA ILE A 60 -5.80 6.94 4.84
C ILE A 60 -6.94 7.70 4.15
N VAL A 61 -8.10 7.06 3.98
CA VAL A 61 -9.29 7.70 3.38
C VAL A 61 -9.76 8.89 4.22
N GLY A 62 -9.66 8.80 5.55
CA GLY A 62 -9.99 9.91 6.44
C GLY A 62 -9.09 11.13 6.25
N MET A 63 -7.84 10.93 5.81
CA MET A 63 -6.89 12.01 5.53
C MET A 63 -7.10 12.63 4.15
N LEU A 64 -7.66 11.88 3.20
CA LEU A 64 -7.95 12.35 1.84
C LEU A 64 -9.31 13.05 1.73
N GLY A 65 -10.23 12.73 2.63
CA GLY A 65 -11.61 13.19 2.64
C GLY A 65 -12.59 12.02 2.59
N LEU A 66 -13.59 12.05 3.47
CA LEU A 66 -14.58 10.98 3.57
C LEU A 66 -15.57 11.07 2.41
N THR A 67 -15.44 10.19 1.44
CA THR A 67 -16.33 10.08 0.27
C THR A 67 -17.22 8.85 0.33
N GLY A 68 -17.07 8.01 1.38
CA GLY A 68 -17.84 6.78 1.54
C GLY A 68 -17.35 5.63 0.64
N ILE A 69 -16.21 5.75 0.01
CA ILE A 69 -15.65 4.68 -0.83
C ILE A 69 -15.26 3.45 0.00
N PRO A 70 -15.47 2.24 -0.50
CA PRO A 70 -14.94 1.04 0.12
C PRO A 70 -13.42 1.02 0.04
N PHE A 71 -12.78 0.52 1.12
CA PHE A 71 -11.35 0.29 1.16
C PHE A 71 -11.07 -1.19 1.44
N THR A 72 -10.36 -1.85 0.54
CA THR A 72 -9.93 -3.23 0.71
C THR A 72 -8.51 -3.26 1.26
N ASN A 73 -8.38 -3.68 2.53
CA ASN A 73 -7.07 -3.92 3.12
C ASN A 73 -6.48 -5.21 2.54
N VAL A 74 -5.26 -5.14 2.04
CA VAL A 74 -4.49 -6.28 1.54
C VAL A 74 -3.15 -6.34 2.24
N PHE A 75 -2.63 -7.55 2.43
CA PHE A 75 -1.29 -7.75 2.96
C PHE A 75 -0.60 -8.89 2.21
N ASN A 76 0.51 -8.59 1.59
CA ASN A 76 1.36 -9.55 0.88
C ASN A 76 2.84 -9.12 0.97
N ALA A 77 3.28 -8.75 2.17
CA ALA A 77 4.63 -8.26 2.44
C ALA A 77 5.08 -7.22 1.39
N CYS A 78 6.24 -7.39 0.78
CA CYS A 78 6.77 -6.47 -0.24
C CYS A 78 5.88 -6.36 -1.49
N ALA A 79 5.01 -7.33 -1.76
CA ALA A 79 4.09 -7.35 -2.90
C ALA A 79 2.69 -6.79 -2.56
N THR A 80 2.52 -6.13 -1.42
CA THR A 80 1.22 -5.60 -0.97
C THR A 80 0.62 -4.63 -2.00
N ALA A 81 1.40 -3.69 -2.53
CA ALA A 81 0.91 -2.74 -3.54
C ALA A 81 0.47 -3.43 -4.84
N ALA A 82 1.17 -4.48 -5.27
CA ALA A 82 0.76 -5.27 -6.43
C ALA A 82 -0.55 -6.02 -6.18
N SER A 83 -0.74 -6.55 -4.96
CA SER A 83 -2.00 -7.18 -4.55
C SER A 83 -3.16 -6.17 -4.50
N ALA A 84 -2.89 -4.94 -4.04
CA ALA A 84 -3.88 -3.85 -4.05
C ALA A 84 -4.28 -3.47 -5.49
N ALA A 85 -3.30 -3.31 -6.39
CA ALA A 85 -3.55 -3.02 -7.79
C ALA A 85 -4.39 -4.13 -8.46
N LYS A 86 -4.08 -5.39 -8.14
CA LYS A 86 -4.88 -6.54 -8.61
C LYS A 86 -6.31 -6.47 -8.08
N ALA A 87 -6.53 -6.18 -6.81
CA ALA A 87 -7.86 -6.06 -6.23
C ALA A 87 -8.68 -4.97 -6.93
N CYS A 88 -8.09 -3.80 -7.18
CA CYS A 88 -8.76 -2.74 -7.96
C CYS A 88 -9.09 -3.19 -9.38
N ALA A 89 -8.15 -3.84 -10.07
CA ALA A 89 -8.36 -4.31 -11.43
C ALA A 89 -9.49 -5.36 -11.51
N ASP A 90 -9.56 -6.25 -10.52
CA ASP A 90 -10.62 -7.28 -10.47
C ASP A 90 -11.99 -6.63 -10.27
N GLY A 91 -12.15 -5.65 -9.36
CA GLY A 91 -13.40 -4.94 -9.17
C GLY A 91 -13.87 -4.20 -10.42
N ILE A 92 -12.95 -3.54 -11.15
CA ILE A 92 -13.27 -2.89 -12.44
C ILE A 92 -13.72 -3.92 -13.48
N ARG A 93 -13.04 -5.06 -13.58
CA ARG A 93 -13.41 -6.14 -14.52
C ARG A 93 -14.78 -6.75 -14.23
N LEU A 94 -15.14 -6.82 -12.95
CA LEU A 94 -16.45 -7.31 -12.50
C LEU A 94 -17.56 -6.26 -12.68
N GLY A 95 -17.19 -4.99 -12.86
CA GLY A 95 -18.15 -3.89 -13.00
C GLY A 95 -18.66 -3.35 -11.68
N ASP A 96 -17.95 -3.60 -10.58
CA ASP A 96 -18.30 -3.08 -9.26
C ASP A 96 -18.09 -1.56 -9.20
N TYR A 97 -17.10 -1.05 -9.93
CA TYR A 97 -16.77 0.37 -10.09
C TYR A 97 -15.88 0.58 -11.34
N ASP A 98 -15.75 1.84 -11.76
CA ASP A 98 -14.96 2.23 -12.94
C ASP A 98 -13.58 2.77 -12.57
N ILE A 99 -13.47 3.44 -11.42
CA ILE A 99 -12.25 4.11 -10.96
C ILE A 99 -11.86 3.61 -9.57
N GLY A 100 -10.76 2.90 -9.51
CA GLY A 100 -10.14 2.42 -8.26
C GLY A 100 -8.74 2.98 -8.08
N ILE A 101 -8.31 3.16 -6.83
CA ILE A 101 -6.94 3.55 -6.49
C ILE A 101 -6.27 2.49 -5.61
N ALA A 102 -5.03 2.15 -5.94
CA ALA A 102 -4.22 1.21 -5.18
C ALA A 102 -3.04 1.92 -4.53
N VAL A 103 -2.76 1.61 -3.27
CA VAL A 103 -1.62 2.18 -2.54
C VAL A 103 -0.89 1.13 -1.72
N GLY A 104 0.44 1.20 -1.74
CA GLY A 104 1.31 0.54 -0.76
C GLY A 104 2.10 1.59 -0.03
N LEU A 105 2.17 1.48 1.29
CA LEU A 105 2.82 2.50 2.10
C LEU A 105 3.50 1.86 3.32
N ASP A 106 4.77 2.17 3.51
CA ASP A 106 5.51 1.76 4.70
C ASP A 106 6.58 2.77 5.06
N LYS A 107 6.83 2.88 6.36
CA LYS A 107 7.95 3.60 6.91
C LYS A 107 8.65 2.72 7.93
N HIS A 108 9.74 2.10 7.51
CA HIS A 108 10.50 1.22 8.38
C HIS A 108 11.42 2.00 9.32
N PRO A 109 11.54 1.60 10.59
CA PRO A 109 12.55 2.13 11.49
C PRO A 109 13.95 1.71 11.04
N LYS A 110 14.98 2.35 11.58
CA LYS A 110 16.36 1.88 11.41
C LYS A 110 16.48 0.45 11.97
N GLY A 111 17.05 -0.45 11.18
CA GLY A 111 17.19 -1.87 11.55
C GLY A 111 15.94 -2.71 11.27
N ALA A 112 14.99 -2.22 10.50
CA ALA A 112 13.91 -3.05 9.97
C ALA A 112 14.49 -4.27 9.24
N PHE A 113 13.78 -5.40 9.33
CA PHE A 113 14.22 -6.71 8.80
C PHE A 113 15.40 -7.36 9.55
N THR A 114 15.75 -6.87 10.74
CA THR A 114 16.74 -7.50 11.64
C THR A 114 16.06 -8.20 12.83
N GLU A 115 14.74 -8.35 12.82
CA GLU A 115 13.98 -9.04 13.85
C GLU A 115 14.33 -10.53 13.87
N ASP A 116 14.20 -11.12 15.06
CA ASP A 116 14.34 -12.57 15.24
C ASP A 116 13.29 -13.29 14.37
N PRO A 117 13.71 -14.14 13.43
CA PRO A 117 12.80 -14.88 12.58
C PRO A 117 11.71 -15.64 13.34
N ALA A 118 11.99 -16.14 14.53
CA ALA A 118 11.04 -16.86 15.37
C ALA A 118 9.85 -15.98 15.81
N LEU A 119 10.08 -14.66 16.00
CA LEU A 119 9.03 -13.72 16.41
C LEU A 119 8.02 -13.44 15.30
N VAL A 120 8.42 -13.63 14.05
CA VAL A 120 7.59 -13.43 12.87
C VAL A 120 7.11 -14.74 12.23
N GLY A 121 7.24 -15.84 12.98
CA GLY A 121 6.75 -17.15 12.53
C GLY A 121 7.61 -17.83 11.47
N MET A 122 8.85 -17.38 11.27
CA MET A 122 9.78 -18.01 10.33
C MET A 122 10.34 -19.32 10.87
N PRO A 123 10.75 -20.27 10.01
CA PRO A 123 11.38 -21.51 10.42
C PRO A 123 12.62 -21.30 11.29
N ARG A 124 12.80 -22.16 12.27
CA ARG A 124 13.89 -22.09 13.24
C ARG A 124 15.29 -22.09 12.61
N TRP A 125 15.44 -22.77 11.47
CA TRP A 125 16.73 -22.86 10.80
C TRP A 125 17.31 -21.51 10.35
N TYR A 126 16.48 -20.48 10.18
CA TYR A 126 16.96 -19.11 9.92
C TYR A 126 17.77 -18.58 11.10
N ALA A 127 17.28 -18.76 12.34
CA ALA A 127 17.99 -18.33 13.52
C ALA A 127 19.23 -19.20 13.77
N GLU A 128 19.15 -20.50 13.53
CA GLU A 128 20.26 -21.46 13.69
C GLU A 128 21.43 -21.17 12.76
N ASN A 129 21.19 -20.59 11.60
CA ASN A 129 22.22 -20.19 10.64
C ASN A 129 22.63 -18.72 10.77
N GLY A 130 22.19 -18.00 11.80
CA GLY A 130 22.54 -16.59 12.02
C GLY A 130 22.02 -15.66 10.88
N GLN A 131 20.98 -16.07 10.19
CA GLN A 131 20.43 -15.33 9.07
C GLN A 131 19.23 -14.48 9.53
N TYR A 132 19.24 -13.25 9.09
CA TYR A 132 18.14 -12.32 9.27
C TYR A 132 17.36 -12.17 7.96
N LEU A 133 16.12 -11.68 8.06
CA LEU A 133 15.27 -11.49 6.89
C LEU A 133 15.98 -10.68 5.79
N ALA A 134 16.74 -9.65 6.17
CA ALA A 134 17.49 -8.81 5.24
C ALA A 134 18.62 -9.53 4.49
N THR A 135 19.05 -10.71 4.95
CA THR A 135 20.09 -11.50 4.27
C THR A 135 19.52 -12.51 3.28
N GLN A 136 18.18 -12.60 3.19
CA GLN A 136 17.48 -13.52 2.30
C GLN A 136 17.09 -12.87 0.96
N PHE A 137 17.23 -11.55 0.86
CA PHE A 137 16.85 -10.78 -0.33
C PHE A 137 18.07 -10.20 -1.08
#